data_6db60e6d580b2825dcdf47164c4c87c1
#
_entry.id   6db60e6d580b2825dcdf47164c4c87c1
#
_cell.length_a   1.000
_cell.length_b   1.000
_cell.length_c   1.000
_cell.angle_alpha   90.00
_cell.angle_beta   90.00
_cell.angle_gamma   90.00
#
_symmetry.space_group_name_H-M   'P 1'
#
loop_
_entity.id
_entity.type
_entity.pdbx_description
1 polymer ?
#
loop_
_entity_poly.entity_id
_entity_poly.type
_entity_poly.pdbx_seq_one_letter_code
_entity_poly.pdbx_strand_id
1 'polypeptide(L)'
;MRTIKLIALSVTAVLVMVVSAFALEVPAYKGYVNDYADMLSPAAEKALEARLTDLERTDSTQVAVLTIPSLEGDDMNEFSIRVVDAWKVGQADKDNGVLLLVSQGDRKVRIEVGYGLEGVLTDVLAGQIITNVIGPRFQKGDFDGGFIDGIGAISGAVRGEYTAAQAKKNQGSRRGVLPLIIIPMIAFIAFTEIFGRRRRRGHITGDKTVTDRRHGSGLGSAASTLFFLSMLGGGRGGGGGFGDGGGFGGFGGGGFGGGGAGGDW
;
A
#
# COMPACT_ATOMS: atom_id res chain seq x y z
N MET A 1 -14.26 -4.08 -54.50
CA MET A 1 -13.18 -4.00 -53.53
C MET A 1 -13.27 -2.77 -52.57
N ARG A 2 -13.63 -1.57 -53.06
CA ARG A 2 -13.81 -0.38 -52.21
C ARG A 2 -14.96 -0.50 -51.21
N THR A 3 -16.10 -1.04 -51.60
CA THR A 3 -17.27 -1.26 -50.73
C THR A 3 -17.02 -2.26 -49.60
N ILE A 4 -16.28 -3.34 -49.88
CA ILE A 4 -15.92 -4.34 -48.83
C ILE A 4 -14.98 -3.71 -47.80
N LYS A 5 -14.03 -2.86 -48.22
CA LYS A 5 -13.13 -2.15 -47.31
C LYS A 5 -13.88 -1.15 -46.41
N LEU A 6 -14.88 -0.46 -46.97
CA LEU A 6 -15.73 0.48 -46.20
C LEU A 6 -16.62 -0.26 -45.18
N ILE A 7 -17.17 -1.40 -45.54
CA ILE A 7 -17.96 -2.24 -44.63
C ILE A 7 -17.05 -2.81 -43.53
N ALA A 8 -15.87 -3.32 -43.87
CA ALA A 8 -14.91 -3.80 -42.89
C ALA A 8 -14.47 -2.70 -41.92
N LEU A 9 -14.21 -1.48 -42.41
CA LEU A 9 -13.84 -0.34 -41.60
C LEU A 9 -14.95 0.10 -40.68
N SER A 10 -16.21 0.11 -41.14
CA SER A 10 -17.37 0.45 -40.32
C SER A 10 -17.66 -0.60 -39.23
N VAL A 11 -17.51 -1.88 -39.55
CA VAL A 11 -17.66 -2.98 -38.58
C VAL A 11 -16.56 -2.90 -37.51
N THR A 12 -15.33 -2.60 -37.92
CA THR A 12 -14.23 -2.41 -36.95
C THR A 12 -14.46 -1.19 -36.04
N ALA A 13 -14.96 -0.08 -36.60
CA ALA A 13 -15.29 1.12 -35.85
C ALA A 13 -16.43 0.88 -34.85
N VAL A 14 -17.44 0.12 -35.22
CA VAL A 14 -18.55 -0.27 -34.34
C VAL A 14 -18.07 -1.24 -33.26
N LEU A 15 -17.18 -2.18 -33.57
CA LEU A 15 -16.61 -3.11 -32.62
C LEU A 15 -15.72 -2.40 -31.56
N VAL A 16 -15.01 -1.35 -31.96
CA VAL A 16 -14.21 -0.51 -31.03
C VAL A 16 -15.08 0.35 -30.11
N MET A 17 -16.28 0.75 -30.55
CA MET A 17 -17.20 1.53 -29.69
C MET A 17 -17.93 0.71 -28.61
N VAL A 18 -17.90 -0.62 -28.67
CA VAL A 18 -18.62 -1.49 -27.72
C VAL A 18 -17.77 -1.85 -26.50
N VAL A 19 -16.51 -1.43 -26.42
CA VAL A 19 -15.74 -1.50 -25.17
C VAL A 19 -16.20 -0.33 -24.28
N SER A 20 -17.46 -0.37 -23.87
CA SER A 20 -17.94 0.45 -22.76
C SER A 20 -17.20 -0.03 -21.52
N ALA A 21 -16.36 0.82 -20.93
CA ALA A 21 -15.87 0.60 -19.60
C ALA A 21 -17.11 0.58 -18.68
N PHE A 22 -17.57 -0.59 -18.29
CA PHE A 22 -18.58 -0.71 -17.25
C PHE A 22 -17.90 -0.30 -15.95
N ALA A 23 -18.19 0.91 -15.47
CA ALA A 23 -17.83 1.32 -14.13
C ALA A 23 -18.53 0.37 -13.15
N LEU A 24 -17.80 -0.11 -12.14
CA LEU A 24 -18.34 -0.98 -11.11
C LEU A 24 -19.52 -0.28 -10.41
N GLU A 25 -20.64 -0.99 -10.29
CA GLU A 25 -21.83 -0.48 -9.61
C GLU A 25 -21.56 -0.34 -8.11
N VAL A 26 -22.00 0.79 -7.53
CA VAL A 26 -21.89 1.02 -6.09
C VAL A 26 -22.89 0.12 -5.36
N PRO A 27 -22.44 -0.76 -4.46
CA PRO A 27 -23.33 -1.65 -3.73
C PRO A 27 -24.23 -0.88 -2.77
N ALA A 28 -25.36 -1.48 -2.39
CA ALA A 28 -26.33 -0.85 -1.49
C ALA A 28 -25.73 -0.61 -0.09
N TYR A 29 -26.02 0.55 0.49
CA TYR A 29 -25.65 0.83 1.89
C TYR A 29 -26.58 0.07 2.83
N LYS A 30 -26.02 -0.70 3.79
CA LYS A 30 -26.78 -1.51 4.76
C LYS A 30 -26.57 -1.06 6.21
N GLY A 31 -25.45 -0.40 6.49
CA GLY A 31 -25.01 0.01 7.81
C GLY A 31 -23.59 0.57 7.77
N TYR A 32 -22.97 0.78 8.91
CA TYR A 32 -21.59 1.26 8.93
C TYR A 32 -20.60 0.23 8.36
N VAL A 33 -20.90 -1.07 8.49
CA VAL A 33 -20.08 -2.16 7.96
C VAL A 33 -20.83 -2.85 6.82
N ASN A 34 -20.25 -2.84 5.62
CA ASN A 34 -20.80 -3.41 4.40
C ASN A 34 -19.80 -4.40 3.82
N ASP A 35 -19.81 -5.62 4.32
CA ASP A 35 -18.90 -6.69 3.92
C ASP A 35 -19.49 -7.49 2.74
N TYR A 36 -19.14 -7.09 1.50
CA TYR A 36 -19.54 -7.77 0.28
C TYR A 36 -18.50 -8.79 -0.22
N ALA A 37 -17.30 -8.80 0.40
CA ALA A 37 -16.22 -9.74 0.07
C ALA A 37 -16.09 -10.89 1.07
N ASP A 38 -16.97 -10.95 2.09
CA ASP A 38 -16.94 -11.97 3.14
C ASP A 38 -15.55 -12.05 3.84
N MET A 39 -14.98 -10.87 4.13
CA MET A 39 -13.66 -10.73 4.75
C MET A 39 -13.73 -10.72 6.29
N LEU A 40 -14.87 -10.40 6.86
CA LEU A 40 -15.07 -10.24 8.29
C LEU A 40 -15.80 -11.43 8.90
N SER A 41 -15.39 -11.85 10.08
CA SER A 41 -16.21 -12.75 10.87
C SER A 41 -17.47 -12.01 11.37
N PRO A 42 -18.60 -12.72 11.58
CA PRO A 42 -19.81 -12.10 12.11
C PRO A 42 -19.63 -11.41 13.46
N ALA A 43 -18.66 -11.88 14.26
CA ALA A 43 -18.30 -11.28 15.53
C ALA A 43 -17.57 -9.94 15.35
N ALA A 44 -16.63 -9.88 14.40
CA ALA A 44 -15.91 -8.66 14.07
C ALA A 44 -16.82 -7.61 13.42
N GLU A 45 -17.69 -8.03 12.50
CA GLU A 45 -18.68 -7.16 11.87
C GLU A 45 -19.57 -6.48 12.91
N LYS A 46 -20.16 -7.28 13.83
CA LYS A 46 -20.99 -6.76 14.93
C LYS A 46 -20.23 -5.83 15.88
N ALA A 47 -18.97 -6.14 16.18
CA ALA A 47 -18.15 -5.31 17.06
C ALA A 47 -17.80 -3.97 16.42
N LEU A 48 -17.48 -3.98 15.11
CA LEU A 48 -17.21 -2.79 14.32
C LEU A 48 -18.46 -1.91 14.18
N GLU A 49 -19.61 -2.51 13.87
CA GLU A 49 -20.89 -1.80 13.76
C GLU A 49 -21.22 -1.05 15.06
N ALA A 50 -21.11 -1.73 16.21
CA ALA A 50 -21.34 -1.12 17.51
C ALA A 50 -20.36 0.03 17.80
N ARG A 51 -19.08 -0.14 17.45
CA ARG A 51 -18.05 0.88 17.64
C ARG A 51 -18.27 2.11 16.76
N LEU A 52 -18.65 1.92 15.51
CA LEU A 52 -18.89 3.00 14.56
C LEU A 52 -20.17 3.77 14.92
N THR A 53 -21.21 3.06 15.36
CA THR A 53 -22.42 3.69 15.94
C THR A 53 -22.07 4.56 17.13
N ASP A 54 -21.22 4.09 18.05
CA ASP A 54 -20.79 4.87 19.21
C ASP A 54 -19.96 6.09 18.82
N LEU A 55 -19.05 5.94 17.84
CA LEU A 55 -18.25 7.04 17.31
C LEU A 55 -19.13 8.15 16.75
N GLU A 56 -20.11 7.84 15.90
CA GLU A 56 -21.02 8.84 15.38
C GLU A 56 -21.83 9.53 16.47
N ARG A 57 -22.30 8.76 17.46
CA ARG A 57 -23.06 9.30 18.59
C ARG A 57 -22.24 10.27 19.47
N THR A 58 -20.94 9.99 19.67
CA THR A 58 -20.08 10.78 20.58
C THR A 58 -19.35 11.92 19.88
N ASP A 59 -18.89 11.69 18.66
CA ASP A 59 -18.03 12.64 17.93
C ASP A 59 -18.70 13.22 16.69
N SER A 60 -19.93 12.78 16.39
CA SER A 60 -20.66 13.11 15.15
C SER A 60 -19.97 12.67 13.86
N THR A 61 -18.80 12.02 13.94
CA THR A 61 -18.05 11.53 12.78
C THR A 61 -18.68 10.25 12.25
N GLN A 62 -18.97 10.22 10.97
CA GLN A 62 -19.54 9.06 10.31
C GLN A 62 -18.45 8.29 9.56
N VAL A 63 -18.18 7.06 9.99
CA VAL A 63 -17.20 6.17 9.33
C VAL A 63 -17.93 4.97 8.76
N ALA A 64 -17.75 4.72 7.46
CA ALA A 64 -18.29 3.56 6.77
C ALA A 64 -17.15 2.61 6.36
N VAL A 65 -17.42 1.32 6.38
CA VAL A 65 -16.54 0.25 5.88
C VAL A 65 -17.22 -0.41 4.70
N LEU A 66 -16.47 -0.58 3.61
CA LEU A 66 -16.91 -1.33 2.43
C LEU A 66 -15.82 -2.33 2.05
N THR A 67 -16.18 -3.60 1.96
CA THR A 67 -15.35 -4.60 1.28
C THR A 67 -16.01 -5.03 -0.02
N ILE A 68 -15.21 -5.21 -1.06
CA ILE A 68 -15.65 -5.72 -2.36
C ILE A 68 -14.75 -6.87 -2.82
N PRO A 69 -15.28 -7.86 -3.57
CA PRO A 69 -14.47 -8.96 -4.09
C PRO A 69 -13.36 -8.49 -5.05
N SER A 70 -13.67 -7.54 -5.93
CA SER A 70 -12.71 -6.95 -6.89
C SER A 70 -13.25 -5.63 -7.43
N LEU A 71 -12.35 -4.77 -7.90
CA LEU A 71 -12.66 -3.54 -8.64
C LEU A 71 -13.06 -3.82 -10.10
N GLU A 72 -12.87 -5.05 -10.60
CA GLU A 72 -13.16 -5.44 -11.99
C GLU A 72 -12.47 -4.54 -13.05
N GLY A 73 -11.33 -3.97 -12.68
CA GLY A 73 -10.56 -3.05 -13.54
C GLY A 73 -10.88 -1.58 -13.37
N ASP A 74 -11.81 -1.24 -12.48
CA ASP A 74 -12.14 0.15 -12.14
C ASP A 74 -11.01 0.81 -11.30
N ASP A 75 -10.93 2.13 -11.32
CA ASP A 75 -9.99 2.86 -10.49
C ASP A 75 -10.48 2.96 -9.05
N MET A 76 -9.60 2.63 -8.09
CA MET A 76 -9.92 2.62 -6.67
C MET A 76 -10.34 3.98 -6.14
N ASN A 77 -9.71 5.07 -6.64
CA ASN A 77 -10.00 6.42 -6.18
C ASN A 77 -11.35 6.87 -6.74
N GLU A 78 -11.57 6.67 -8.05
CA GLU A 78 -12.84 7.03 -8.68
C GLU A 78 -14.01 6.23 -8.10
N PHE A 79 -13.80 4.94 -7.83
CA PHE A 79 -14.81 4.12 -7.20
C PHE A 79 -15.12 4.58 -5.77
N SER A 80 -14.09 4.90 -4.95
CA SER A 80 -14.31 5.39 -3.57
C SER A 80 -15.12 6.68 -3.53
N ILE A 81 -14.87 7.62 -4.45
CA ILE A 81 -15.64 8.87 -4.57
C ILE A 81 -17.10 8.58 -4.92
N ARG A 82 -17.34 7.67 -5.89
CA ARG A 82 -18.73 7.27 -6.22
C ARG A 82 -19.46 6.63 -5.05
N VAL A 83 -18.76 5.85 -4.22
CA VAL A 83 -19.32 5.22 -3.03
C VAL A 83 -19.72 6.28 -1.99
N VAL A 84 -18.84 7.21 -1.64
CA VAL A 84 -19.13 8.23 -0.64
C VAL A 84 -20.25 9.17 -1.11
N ASP A 85 -20.30 9.47 -2.39
CA ASP A 85 -21.35 10.27 -3.01
C ASP A 85 -22.71 9.56 -3.02
N ALA A 86 -22.73 8.26 -3.35
CA ALA A 86 -23.97 7.48 -3.39
C ALA A 86 -24.52 7.21 -1.98
N TRP A 87 -23.65 6.91 -1.03
CA TRP A 87 -24.01 6.59 0.35
C TRP A 87 -24.24 7.83 1.21
N LYS A 88 -23.81 9.01 0.75
CA LYS A 88 -23.90 10.27 1.50
C LYS A 88 -23.17 10.18 2.84
N VAL A 89 -21.98 9.58 2.84
CA VAL A 89 -21.16 9.40 4.04
C VAL A 89 -20.79 10.76 4.63
N GLY A 90 -20.99 10.95 5.94
CA GLY A 90 -20.76 12.22 6.63
C GLY A 90 -21.96 13.16 6.62
N GLN A 91 -21.91 14.18 7.46
CA GLN A 91 -22.94 15.21 7.57
C GLN A 91 -22.62 16.36 6.61
N ALA A 92 -23.63 16.81 5.85
CA ALA A 92 -23.48 17.80 4.78
C ALA A 92 -22.94 19.16 5.25
N ASP A 93 -23.18 19.50 6.51
CA ASP A 93 -22.74 20.78 7.12
C ASP A 93 -21.38 20.69 7.82
N LYS A 94 -20.81 19.49 7.95
CA LYS A 94 -19.57 19.23 8.69
C LYS A 94 -18.51 18.54 7.87
N ASP A 95 -18.84 17.92 6.74
CA ASP A 95 -17.95 17.14 5.89
C ASP A 95 -17.11 16.10 6.69
N ASN A 96 -17.75 15.49 7.71
CA ASN A 96 -17.12 14.66 8.73
C ASN A 96 -17.26 13.16 8.45
N GLY A 97 -17.22 12.79 7.17
CA GLY A 97 -17.30 11.41 6.71
C GLY A 97 -15.92 10.76 6.53
N VAL A 98 -15.83 9.45 6.73
CA VAL A 98 -14.69 8.62 6.35
C VAL A 98 -15.19 7.33 5.72
N LEU A 99 -14.58 6.90 4.63
CA LEU A 99 -14.80 5.57 4.04
C LEU A 99 -13.51 4.76 4.11
N LEU A 100 -13.57 3.58 4.72
CA LEU A 100 -12.54 2.55 4.58
C LEU A 100 -13.01 1.54 3.53
N LEU A 101 -12.43 1.60 2.34
CA LEU A 101 -12.71 0.72 1.21
C LEU A 101 -11.60 -0.33 1.06
N VAL A 102 -11.98 -1.59 0.91
CA VAL A 102 -11.06 -2.70 0.72
C VAL A 102 -11.51 -3.55 -0.47
N SER A 103 -10.62 -3.72 -1.45
CA SER A 103 -10.81 -4.69 -2.54
C SER A 103 -9.97 -5.93 -2.28
N GLN A 104 -10.62 -7.06 -2.01
CA GLN A 104 -9.97 -8.31 -1.61
C GLN A 104 -9.08 -8.88 -2.72
N GLY A 105 -9.63 -9.03 -3.92
CA GLY A 105 -8.94 -9.65 -5.05
C GLY A 105 -7.80 -8.81 -5.60
N ASP A 106 -7.94 -7.49 -5.56
CA ASP A 106 -6.92 -6.54 -6.01
C ASP A 106 -5.89 -6.22 -4.92
N ARG A 107 -6.13 -6.65 -3.67
CA ARG A 107 -5.32 -6.35 -2.48
C ARG A 107 -5.09 -4.86 -2.27
N LYS A 108 -6.14 -4.07 -2.44
CA LYS A 108 -6.09 -2.62 -2.32
C LYS A 108 -6.94 -2.12 -1.15
N VAL A 109 -6.38 -1.18 -0.40
CA VAL A 109 -7.07 -0.45 0.67
C VAL A 109 -7.08 1.03 0.35
N ARG A 110 -8.18 1.71 0.62
CA ARG A 110 -8.28 3.16 0.55
C ARG A 110 -9.03 3.69 1.77
N ILE A 111 -8.53 4.77 2.32
CA ILE A 111 -9.24 5.60 3.29
C ILE A 111 -9.57 6.91 2.59
N GLU A 112 -10.83 7.17 2.38
CA GLU A 112 -11.35 8.44 1.84
C GLU A 112 -11.78 9.31 3.01
N VAL A 113 -11.42 10.59 3.00
CA VAL A 113 -11.60 11.50 4.13
C VAL A 113 -12.36 12.74 3.68
N GLY A 114 -13.43 13.07 4.39
CA GLY A 114 -14.19 14.30 4.17
C GLY A 114 -13.43 15.55 4.60
N TYR A 115 -13.65 16.67 3.94
CA TYR A 115 -12.93 17.94 4.16
C TYR A 115 -12.88 18.39 5.62
N GLY A 116 -13.96 18.18 6.39
CA GLY A 116 -14.01 18.56 7.80
C GLY A 116 -13.04 17.80 8.69
N LEU A 117 -12.49 16.66 8.22
CA LEU A 117 -11.59 15.81 8.97
C LEU A 117 -10.13 15.87 8.48
N GLU A 118 -9.81 16.53 7.36
CA GLU A 118 -8.46 16.59 6.80
C GLU A 118 -7.44 17.21 7.77
N GLY A 119 -7.87 18.08 8.66
CA GLY A 119 -7.01 18.69 9.67
C GLY A 119 -6.51 17.72 10.74
N VAL A 120 -7.25 16.63 11.01
CA VAL A 120 -6.93 15.62 12.04
C VAL A 120 -6.58 14.26 11.45
N LEU A 121 -7.24 13.84 10.39
CA LEU A 121 -6.95 12.63 9.61
C LEU A 121 -6.39 13.04 8.23
N THR A 122 -5.14 13.51 8.24
CA THR A 122 -4.45 13.92 7.01
C THR A 122 -4.15 12.72 6.09
N ASP A 123 -3.93 12.95 4.79
CA ASP A 123 -3.52 11.92 3.82
C ASP A 123 -2.30 11.13 4.29
N VAL A 124 -1.32 11.84 4.86
CA VAL A 124 -0.11 11.20 5.40
C VAL A 124 -0.45 10.25 6.55
N LEU A 125 -1.36 10.65 7.44
CA LEU A 125 -1.78 9.81 8.57
C LEU A 125 -2.63 8.63 8.10
N ALA A 126 -3.55 8.84 7.17
CA ALA A 126 -4.34 7.79 6.53
C ALA A 126 -3.42 6.75 5.84
N GLY A 127 -2.42 7.20 5.07
CA GLY A 127 -1.43 6.32 4.45
C GLY A 127 -0.59 5.53 5.48
N GLN A 128 -0.25 6.14 6.61
CA GLN A 128 0.45 5.45 7.70
C GLN A 128 -0.44 4.41 8.40
N ILE A 129 -1.72 4.68 8.56
CA ILE A 129 -2.69 3.70 9.10
C ILE A 129 -2.76 2.49 8.16
N ILE A 130 -2.90 2.71 6.85
CA ILE A 130 -2.89 1.62 5.87
C ILE A 130 -1.59 0.82 5.96
N THR A 131 -0.44 1.48 5.86
CA THR A 131 0.87 0.80 5.74
C THR A 131 1.32 0.13 7.03
N ASN A 132 1.03 0.73 8.20
CA ASN A 132 1.61 0.30 9.47
C ASN A 132 0.63 -0.47 10.36
N VAL A 133 -0.67 -0.32 10.15
CA VAL A 133 -1.72 -0.96 10.97
C VAL A 133 -2.47 -2.02 10.18
N ILE A 134 -3.13 -1.63 9.08
CA ILE A 134 -4.01 -2.51 8.30
C ILE A 134 -3.19 -3.53 7.49
N GLY A 135 -2.31 -3.05 6.61
CA GLY A 135 -1.56 -3.86 5.65
C GLY A 135 -0.79 -5.02 6.28
N PRO A 136 -0.04 -4.84 7.40
CA PRO A 136 0.69 -5.93 8.04
C PRO A 136 -0.19 -7.05 8.61
N ARG A 137 -1.45 -6.77 8.94
CA ARG A 137 -2.43 -7.75 9.36
C ARG A 137 -2.99 -8.50 8.16
N PHE A 138 -3.41 -7.77 7.14
CA PHE A 138 -3.95 -8.34 5.90
C PHE A 138 -2.94 -9.25 5.19
N GLN A 139 -1.66 -8.89 5.17
CA GLN A 139 -0.57 -9.76 4.66
C GLN A 139 -0.47 -11.11 5.38
N LYS A 140 -0.94 -11.19 6.61
CA LYS A 140 -0.97 -12.43 7.41
C LYS A 140 -2.30 -13.17 7.34
N GLY A 141 -3.28 -12.63 6.60
CA GLY A 141 -4.65 -13.15 6.56
C GLY A 141 -5.49 -12.81 7.80
N ASP A 142 -4.99 -11.94 8.69
CA ASP A 142 -5.71 -11.48 9.88
C ASP A 142 -6.60 -10.28 9.50
N PHE A 143 -7.69 -10.54 8.79
CA PHE A 143 -8.59 -9.49 8.31
C PHE A 143 -9.35 -8.84 9.47
N ASP A 144 -9.95 -9.63 10.36
CA ASP A 144 -10.66 -9.11 11.53
C ASP A 144 -9.79 -8.14 12.34
N GLY A 145 -8.57 -8.57 12.67
CA GLY A 145 -7.62 -7.73 13.41
C GLY A 145 -7.22 -6.48 12.63
N GLY A 146 -7.09 -6.57 11.30
CA GLY A 146 -6.76 -5.45 10.45
C GLY A 146 -7.84 -4.38 10.43
N PHE A 147 -9.10 -4.77 10.31
CA PHE A 147 -10.24 -3.84 10.38
C PHE A 147 -10.42 -3.25 11.78
N ILE A 148 -10.37 -4.07 12.85
CA ILE A 148 -10.53 -3.61 14.23
C ILE A 148 -9.45 -2.59 14.60
N ASP A 149 -8.18 -2.88 14.32
CA ASP A 149 -7.07 -1.98 14.61
C ASP A 149 -7.09 -0.74 13.70
N GLY A 150 -7.42 -0.90 12.41
CA GLY A 150 -7.54 0.19 11.45
C GLY A 150 -8.63 1.20 11.85
N ILE A 151 -9.83 0.72 12.15
CA ILE A 151 -10.93 1.56 12.65
C ILE A 151 -10.56 2.17 14.00
N GLY A 152 -9.81 1.44 14.84
CA GLY A 152 -9.25 1.97 16.07
C GLY A 152 -8.35 3.17 15.86
N ALA A 153 -7.44 3.07 14.90
CA ALA A 153 -6.52 4.14 14.55
C ALA A 153 -7.24 5.34 13.90
N ILE A 154 -8.19 5.09 13.00
CA ILE A 154 -9.03 6.14 12.38
C ILE A 154 -9.81 6.89 13.47
N SER A 155 -10.50 6.18 14.36
CA SER A 155 -11.27 6.78 15.45
C SER A 155 -10.39 7.62 16.40
N GLY A 156 -9.19 7.12 16.72
CA GLY A 156 -8.22 7.86 17.51
C GLY A 156 -7.66 9.10 16.80
N ALA A 157 -7.46 9.04 15.49
CA ALA A 157 -7.02 10.18 14.68
C ALA A 157 -8.08 11.29 14.67
N VAL A 158 -9.35 10.93 14.46
CA VAL A 158 -10.47 11.87 14.46
C VAL A 158 -10.59 12.59 15.81
N ARG A 159 -10.33 11.89 16.94
CA ARG A 159 -10.31 12.48 18.27
C ARG A 159 -9.03 13.24 18.61
N GLY A 160 -8.06 13.26 17.69
CA GLY A 160 -6.74 13.84 17.97
C GLY A 160 -5.87 13.01 18.92
N GLU A 161 -6.28 11.79 19.24
CA GLU A 161 -5.57 10.88 20.15
C GLU A 161 -4.50 10.04 19.43
N TYR A 162 -4.65 9.82 18.12
CA TYR A 162 -3.74 9.05 17.30
C TYR A 162 -2.85 9.96 16.46
N THR A 163 -1.53 9.84 16.61
CA THR A 163 -0.56 10.69 15.93
C THR A 163 0.38 9.89 15.02
N ALA A 164 1.02 10.58 14.06
CA ALA A 164 2.04 10.00 13.18
C ALA A 164 3.20 9.31 13.95
N ALA A 165 3.46 9.71 15.19
CA ALA A 165 4.46 9.07 16.05
C ALA A 165 4.02 7.67 16.51
N GLN A 166 2.73 7.46 16.76
CA GLN A 166 2.18 6.16 17.14
C GLN A 166 2.11 5.20 15.95
N ALA A 167 1.80 5.70 14.76
CA ALA A 167 1.84 4.93 13.52
C ALA A 167 3.26 4.39 13.23
N LYS A 168 4.32 5.16 13.51
CA LYS A 168 5.72 4.72 13.38
C LYS A 168 6.16 3.68 14.40
N LYS A 169 5.59 3.67 15.60
CA LYS A 169 5.97 2.75 16.68
C LYS A 169 5.72 1.29 16.31
N ASN A 170 4.67 1.02 15.54
CA ASN A 170 4.36 -0.32 15.06
C ASN A 170 5.37 -0.86 14.03
N GLN A 171 6.11 0.02 13.34
CA GLN A 171 7.22 -0.36 12.45
C GLN A 171 8.51 -0.73 13.18
N GLY A 172 8.72 -0.23 14.40
CA GLY A 172 9.97 -0.42 15.16
C GLY A 172 10.24 -1.86 15.60
N SER A 173 9.22 -2.71 15.70
CA SER A 173 9.36 -4.09 16.18
C SER A 173 9.91 -5.07 15.13
N ARG A 174 9.96 -4.71 13.85
CA ARG A 174 10.47 -5.60 12.78
C ARG A 174 11.99 -5.49 12.51
N ARG A 175 12.67 -4.48 13.05
CA ARG A 175 14.10 -4.25 12.77
C ARG A 175 15.07 -5.15 13.57
N GLY A 176 14.58 -5.94 14.52
CA GLY A 176 15.44 -6.67 15.48
C GLY A 176 16.03 -8.00 15.01
N VAL A 177 15.53 -8.60 13.92
CA VAL A 177 15.95 -9.99 13.56
C VAL A 177 16.99 -10.02 12.43
N LEU A 178 16.98 -9.06 11.52
CA LEU A 178 17.93 -9.00 10.41
C LEU A 178 19.42 -8.92 10.84
N PRO A 179 19.82 -8.05 11.79
CA PRO A 179 21.23 -8.01 12.22
C PRO A 179 21.66 -9.30 12.94
N LEU A 180 20.75 -10.01 13.58
CA LEU A 180 21.06 -11.25 14.32
C LEU A 180 21.44 -12.41 13.37
N ILE A 181 20.97 -12.39 12.12
CA ILE A 181 21.29 -13.40 11.09
C ILE A 181 22.49 -12.95 10.24
N ILE A 182 22.54 -11.66 9.89
CA ILE A 182 23.59 -11.13 8.99
C ILE A 182 24.96 -11.10 9.67
N ILE A 183 25.04 -10.72 10.95
CA ILE A 183 26.32 -10.66 11.69
C ILE A 183 27.01 -12.02 11.76
N PRO A 184 26.36 -13.13 12.17
CA PRO A 184 27.04 -14.44 12.19
C PRO A 184 27.35 -14.95 10.78
N MET A 185 26.58 -14.59 9.76
CA MET A 185 26.88 -14.97 8.38
C MET A 185 28.14 -14.26 7.85
N ILE A 186 28.29 -12.96 8.13
CA ILE A 186 29.50 -12.20 7.79
C ILE A 186 30.72 -12.74 8.57
N ALA A 187 30.54 -13.02 9.87
CA ALA A 187 31.60 -13.60 10.69
C ALA A 187 32.03 -15.00 10.19
N PHE A 188 31.10 -15.82 9.72
CA PHE A 188 31.38 -17.12 9.13
C PHE A 188 32.15 -17.02 7.82
N ILE A 189 31.79 -16.08 6.94
CA ILE A 189 32.50 -15.83 5.68
C ILE A 189 33.92 -15.33 5.97
N ALA A 190 34.09 -14.38 6.89
CA ALA A 190 35.42 -13.90 7.29
C ALA A 190 36.26 -14.98 7.92
N PHE A 191 35.69 -15.87 8.72
CA PHE A 191 36.37 -17.00 9.33
C PHE A 191 36.86 -18.01 8.27
N THR A 192 36.04 -18.32 7.26
CA THR A 192 36.45 -19.23 6.17
C THR A 192 37.57 -18.65 5.32
N GLU A 193 37.57 -17.34 5.09
CA GLU A 193 38.67 -16.64 4.38
C GLU A 193 40.00 -16.68 5.16
N ILE A 194 39.94 -16.40 6.46
CA ILE A 194 41.12 -16.36 7.32
C ILE A 194 41.72 -17.77 7.54
N PHE A 195 40.86 -18.76 7.79
CA PHE A 195 41.34 -20.15 8.01
C PHE A 195 41.69 -20.87 6.70
N GLY A 196 41.01 -20.55 5.59
CA GLY A 196 41.32 -21.11 4.27
C GLY A 196 42.70 -20.73 3.75
N ARG A 197 43.20 -19.54 4.06
CA ARG A 197 44.54 -19.07 3.69
C ARG A 197 45.66 -19.74 4.47
N ARG A 198 45.43 -20.24 5.68
CA ARG A 198 46.43 -20.93 6.48
C ARG A 198 46.75 -22.35 6.00
N ARG A 199 45.85 -23.03 5.28
CA ARG A 199 46.06 -24.39 4.77
C ARG A 199 46.83 -24.48 3.44
N ARG A 200 47.09 -23.38 2.74
CA ARG A 200 47.81 -23.37 1.45
C ARG A 200 49.27 -23.01 1.54
N ARG A 201 49.85 -22.89 2.76
CA ARG A 201 51.31 -22.66 2.98
C ARG A 201 51.99 -23.94 3.44
N GLY A 202 52.04 -24.94 2.58
CA GLY A 202 52.77 -26.17 2.87
C GLY A 202 52.87 -27.01 1.63
N HIS A 203 53.79 -26.69 0.74
CA HIS A 203 54.61 -27.57 -0.07
C HIS A 203 55.16 -26.81 -1.29
N ILE A 204 56.33 -26.22 -1.16
CA ILE A 204 57.18 -25.87 -2.30
C ILE A 204 58.54 -26.54 -2.05
N THR A 205 58.70 -27.67 -2.64
CA THR A 205 60.01 -28.22 -2.95
C THR A 205 60.26 -27.93 -4.42
N GLY A 206 61.45 -27.39 -4.70
CA GLY A 206 61.86 -26.73 -5.91
C GLY A 206 61.85 -27.54 -7.20
N ASP A 207 61.83 -26.87 -8.28
CA ASP A 207 62.81 -26.98 -9.34
C ASP A 207 62.76 -25.69 -10.21
N LYS A 208 63.94 -25.32 -10.69
CA LYS A 208 64.25 -24.13 -11.49
C LYS A 208 64.07 -24.48 -12.95
N THR A 209 63.32 -23.66 -13.68
CA THR A 209 63.70 -23.23 -15.06
C THR A 209 63.01 -21.95 -15.45
N VAL A 210 63.76 -21.08 -16.04
CA VAL A 210 63.60 -19.78 -16.59
C VAL A 210 62.67 -19.84 -17.80
N THR A 211 61.73 -18.89 -17.95
CA THR A 211 61.56 -17.95 -19.08
C THR A 211 60.21 -17.26 -19.04
N ASP A 212 60.31 -15.97 -19.01
CA ASP A 212 59.66 -14.96 -19.89
C ASP A 212 58.16 -14.61 -19.81
N ARG A 213 57.95 -13.34 -19.40
CA ARG A 213 56.98 -12.34 -19.86
C ARG A 213 55.48 -12.68 -19.99
N ARG A 214 54.65 -12.02 -19.27
CA ARG A 214 53.71 -10.94 -19.64
C ARG A 214 52.59 -10.76 -18.63
N HIS A 215 52.49 -9.54 -18.16
CA HIS A 215 51.32 -8.71 -17.95
C HIS A 215 49.94 -9.42 -17.83
N GLY A 216 49.34 -9.30 -16.66
CA GLY A 216 47.93 -9.61 -16.43
C GLY A 216 47.46 -8.97 -15.13
N SER A 217 46.91 -7.77 -15.25
CA SER A 217 46.37 -6.92 -14.22
C SER A 217 45.38 -7.64 -13.28
N GLY A 218 45.73 -7.73 -12.01
CA GLY A 218 44.80 -8.16 -10.94
C GLY A 218 43.86 -7.05 -10.52
N LEU A 219 42.78 -6.87 -11.21
CA LEU A 219 41.69 -5.91 -10.89
C LEU A 219 40.37 -6.62 -10.54
N GLY A 220 40.39 -7.88 -10.13
CA GLY A 220 39.20 -8.70 -9.91
C GLY A 220 38.58 -8.66 -8.51
N SER A 221 39.23 -8.10 -7.49
CA SER A 221 38.70 -8.22 -6.13
C SER A 221 38.17 -6.90 -5.52
N ALA A 222 38.50 -5.76 -6.12
CA ALA A 222 37.98 -4.46 -5.63
C ALA A 222 36.61 -4.08 -6.20
N ALA A 223 36.28 -4.58 -7.39
CA ALA A 223 35.01 -4.23 -8.06
C ALA A 223 33.79 -4.89 -7.41
N SER A 224 33.95 -6.12 -6.88
CA SER A 224 32.85 -6.82 -6.21
C SER A 224 32.47 -6.20 -4.85
N THR A 225 33.46 -5.64 -4.15
CA THR A 225 33.23 -5.01 -2.83
C THR A 225 32.55 -3.64 -2.99
N LEU A 226 32.87 -2.87 -4.04
CA LEU A 226 32.26 -1.59 -4.32
C LEU A 226 30.82 -1.73 -4.87
N PHE A 227 30.54 -2.79 -5.63
CA PHE A 227 29.19 -3.10 -6.10
C PHE A 227 28.24 -3.43 -4.94
N PHE A 228 28.73 -4.20 -3.95
CA PHE A 228 27.94 -4.53 -2.76
C PHE A 228 27.66 -3.30 -1.86
N LEU A 229 28.64 -2.39 -1.76
CA LEU A 229 28.50 -1.17 -0.95
C LEU A 229 27.53 -0.16 -1.60
N SER A 230 27.46 -0.10 -2.92
CA SER A 230 26.52 0.76 -3.65
C SER A 230 25.06 0.28 -3.54
N MET A 231 24.86 -1.03 -3.34
CA MET A 231 23.52 -1.60 -3.17
C MET A 231 22.96 -1.39 -1.74
N LEU A 232 23.84 -1.09 -0.77
CA LEU A 232 23.43 -0.83 0.62
C LEU A 232 23.19 0.66 0.94
N GLY A 233 23.57 1.57 0.04
CA GLY A 233 23.62 3.01 0.31
C GLY A 233 22.79 3.92 -0.60
N GLY A 234 21.96 3.38 -1.48
CA GLY A 234 21.26 4.16 -2.53
C GLY A 234 19.75 4.18 -2.43
N GLY A 235 19.22 4.88 -1.45
CA GLY A 235 17.80 5.18 -1.37
C GLY A 235 17.58 6.69 -1.20
N ARG A 236 17.78 7.48 -2.23
CA ARG A 236 17.39 8.89 -2.20
C ARG A 236 17.05 9.38 -3.59
N GLY A 237 15.84 9.88 -3.70
CA GLY A 237 15.49 10.81 -4.74
C GLY A 237 14.55 10.27 -5.80
N GLY A 238 13.50 10.99 -5.97
CA GLY A 238 12.62 10.92 -7.11
C GLY A 238 11.26 11.47 -6.73
N GLY A 239 11.14 12.79 -6.74
CA GLY A 239 9.91 13.52 -6.81
C GLY A 239 9.17 13.18 -8.09
N GLY A 240 7.90 12.87 -7.96
CA GLY A 240 6.95 12.77 -9.06
C GLY A 240 5.87 13.82 -8.82
N GLY A 241 5.67 14.67 -9.80
CA GLY A 241 4.82 15.83 -9.78
C GLY A 241 3.36 15.53 -9.53
N PHE A 242 2.75 16.42 -8.78
CA PHE A 242 1.33 16.49 -8.58
C PHE A 242 0.70 17.14 -9.81
N GLY A 243 -0.11 16.36 -10.53
CA GLY A 243 -1.02 16.88 -11.54
C GLY A 243 -2.19 17.57 -10.86
N ASP A 244 -2.28 18.86 -11.10
CA ASP A 244 -3.42 19.72 -10.84
C ASP A 244 -4.60 19.24 -11.70
N GLY A 245 -5.67 18.76 -11.08
CA GLY A 245 -6.90 18.32 -11.71
C GLY A 245 -8.09 19.05 -11.12
N GLY A 246 -8.60 20.01 -11.89
CA GLY A 246 -9.64 20.95 -11.57
C GLY A 246 -10.93 20.35 -11.01
N GLY A 247 -11.52 21.08 -10.08
CA GLY A 247 -12.76 20.75 -9.41
C GLY A 247 -13.98 20.72 -10.32
N PHE A 248 -14.89 19.80 -10.03
CA PHE A 248 -16.30 19.88 -10.44
C PHE A 248 -17.16 20.05 -9.20
N GLY A 249 -17.82 21.18 -9.11
CA GLY A 249 -18.72 21.51 -8.04
C GLY A 249 -20.05 20.80 -8.10
N GLY A 250 -20.58 20.47 -6.94
CA GLY A 250 -21.96 20.48 -6.60
C GLY A 250 -22.66 19.15 -6.50
N PHE A 251 -22.99 18.78 -5.27
CA PHE A 251 -24.34 18.39 -4.82
C PHE A 251 -24.28 18.15 -3.31
N GLY A 252 -25.25 18.58 -2.55
CA GLY A 252 -25.27 18.67 -1.08
C GLY A 252 -25.24 17.35 -0.33
N GLY A 253 -24.09 16.79 -0.23
CA GLY A 253 -23.61 15.78 0.69
C GLY A 253 -22.23 16.24 1.12
N GLY A 254 -21.69 15.78 2.23
CA GLY A 254 -20.38 16.19 2.70
C GLY A 254 -19.37 16.18 1.55
N GLY A 255 -18.63 17.27 1.37
CA GLY A 255 -17.64 17.39 0.28
C GLY A 255 -16.47 16.46 0.56
N PHE A 256 -16.23 15.52 -0.35
CA PHE A 256 -15.01 14.74 -0.40
C PHE A 256 -14.18 15.30 -1.55
N GLY A 257 -13.01 15.85 -1.25
CA GLY A 257 -12.15 16.47 -2.25
C GLY A 257 -11.02 15.59 -2.75
N GLY A 258 -11.15 14.26 -2.61
CA GLY A 258 -10.07 13.34 -2.90
C GLY A 258 -8.97 13.34 -1.84
N GLY A 259 -9.24 13.92 -0.66
CA GLY A 259 -8.42 13.73 0.53
C GLY A 259 -8.46 12.27 0.98
N GLY A 260 -7.33 11.74 1.43
CA GLY A 260 -7.23 10.35 1.84
C GLY A 260 -5.99 9.65 1.29
N ALA A 261 -5.87 8.37 1.52
CA ALA A 261 -4.74 7.58 1.06
C ALA A 261 -5.17 6.21 0.57
N GLY A 262 -4.43 5.67 -0.39
CA GLY A 262 -4.53 4.30 -0.87
C GLY A 262 -3.23 3.55 -0.69
N GLY A 263 -3.30 2.22 -0.67
CA GLY A 263 -2.15 1.33 -0.58
C GLY A 263 -2.52 -0.12 -0.88
N ASP A 264 -1.51 -0.93 -1.10
CA ASP A 264 -1.61 -2.35 -1.34
C ASP A 264 -1.13 -3.13 -0.13
N TRP A 265 -1.55 -4.43 0.02
CA TRP A 265 -1.08 -5.32 1.08
C TRP A 265 -0.62 -6.70 0.60
#